data_618d77e2ee631d0d306b1f0c1923f7fb
#
_entry.id   618d77e2ee631d0d306b1f0c1923f7fb
#
_cell.length_a   1.000
_cell.length_b   1.000
_cell.length_c   1.000
_cell.angle_alpha   90.00
_cell.angle_beta   90.00
_cell.angle_gamma   90.00
#
_symmetry.space_group_name_H-M   'P 1'
#
loop_
_entity.id
_entity.type
_entity.pdbx_description
1 polymer ?
#
loop_
_entity_poly.entity_id
_entity_poly.type
_entity_poly.pdbx_seq_one_letter_code
_entity_poly.pdbx_strand_id
1 'polypeptide(L)'
;MNNVKQSFSLALKSLKTSKMRSFLTMLGIIIGVASVIILTSMVDSMKQMMINEFESMGTNLIMVNITGRGGNRTVDPDDMLALAEEKDSLSAVSPNITIPVTIKNGSENQSTSCIGTSEAYSDINNVELDKGRYLTYIDVAKRQKSCVIGSYVAQSLFPDTDPLGEVLKLNGYNFTIVGVAKEKADSSEGTDDDKVYIPYTVCRTLTFMSRISNYTFSAADKDSVTQAVADIEAALYKVYNDDDYYNVTSVSAIMDTLDEMTGTLTLILVGIAGISLLVGGIGIMNIMLVSVTERTREIGIRKSLGAPPSAILSQFVVEAATTSGCGGVLGIALGIGGAYILCALMDLPTVITLASIIIAFSVSALIGIAFGYFPAKKAAKLNPIEALRYD
;
A
#
# COMPACT_ATOMS: atom_id res chain seq x y z
N MET A 1 -33.62 24.38 20.18
CA MET A 1 -33.19 22.94 20.20
C MET A 1 -34.34 21.93 20.01
N ASN A 2 -35.58 22.23 20.42
CA ASN A 2 -36.71 21.30 20.25
C ASN A 2 -37.12 21.07 18.78
N ASN A 3 -36.98 22.05 17.89
CA ASN A 3 -37.43 21.92 16.49
C ASN A 3 -36.59 20.93 15.66
N VAL A 4 -35.25 20.83 15.90
CA VAL A 4 -34.37 19.93 15.18
C VAL A 4 -34.62 18.46 15.56
N LYS A 5 -34.82 18.20 16.87
CA LYS A 5 -35.17 16.83 17.35
C LYS A 5 -36.54 16.37 16.79
N GLN A 6 -37.52 17.26 16.74
CA GLN A 6 -38.82 16.94 16.13
C GLN A 6 -38.69 16.68 14.62
N SER A 7 -37.94 17.51 13.89
CA SER A 7 -37.69 17.34 12.46
C SER A 7 -36.97 16.03 12.16
N PHE A 8 -35.98 15.66 12.98
CA PHE A 8 -35.27 14.37 12.85
C PHE A 8 -36.18 13.16 13.10
N SER A 9 -37.03 13.22 14.14
CA SER A 9 -38.01 12.15 14.42
C SER A 9 -39.04 12.01 13.30
N LEU A 10 -39.49 13.13 12.71
CA LEU A 10 -40.41 13.13 11.57
C LEU A 10 -39.70 12.58 10.31
N ALA A 11 -38.45 12.91 10.08
CA ALA A 11 -37.67 12.36 8.97
C ALA A 11 -37.53 10.83 9.06
N LEU A 12 -37.21 10.29 10.25
CA LEU A 12 -37.16 8.83 10.47
C LEU A 12 -38.52 8.15 10.27
N LYS A 13 -39.62 8.82 10.63
CA LYS A 13 -40.97 8.31 10.40
C LYS A 13 -41.32 8.30 8.91
N SER A 14 -40.96 9.35 8.17
CA SER A 14 -41.12 9.46 6.71
C SER A 14 -40.39 8.34 5.98
N LEU A 15 -39.15 8.03 6.39
CA LEU A 15 -38.36 6.90 5.83
C LEU A 15 -39.06 5.53 6.00
N LYS A 16 -39.78 5.33 7.11
CA LYS A 16 -40.54 4.09 7.37
C LYS A 16 -41.83 3.98 6.57
N THR A 17 -42.46 5.11 6.24
CA THR A 17 -43.75 5.14 5.56
C THR A 17 -43.62 4.89 4.06
N SER A 18 -42.58 5.38 3.40
CA SER A 18 -42.32 5.22 1.96
C SER A 18 -41.04 4.43 1.70
N LYS A 19 -40.99 3.16 2.13
CA LYS A 19 -39.80 2.30 2.13
C LYS A 19 -39.08 2.22 0.78
N MET A 20 -39.84 1.99 -0.31
CA MET A 20 -39.27 1.82 -1.65
C MET A 20 -38.64 3.11 -2.18
N ARG A 21 -39.28 4.26 -1.96
CA ARG A 21 -38.78 5.58 -2.37
C ARG A 21 -37.50 5.93 -1.58
N SER A 22 -37.56 5.74 -0.27
CA SER A 22 -36.43 6.00 0.63
C SER A 22 -35.24 5.09 0.30
N PHE A 23 -35.45 3.82 0.00
CA PHE A 23 -34.43 2.88 -0.41
C PHE A 23 -33.78 3.30 -1.74
N LEU A 24 -34.56 3.62 -2.76
CA LEU A 24 -34.03 4.06 -4.05
C LEU A 24 -33.20 5.35 -3.94
N THR A 25 -33.65 6.30 -3.08
CA THR A 25 -32.88 7.53 -2.82
C THR A 25 -31.56 7.27 -2.12
N MET A 26 -31.58 6.41 -1.11
CA MET A 26 -30.38 6.07 -0.36
C MET A 26 -29.40 5.23 -1.17
N LEU A 27 -29.90 4.44 -2.15
CA LEU A 27 -29.10 3.48 -2.92
C LEU A 27 -27.91 4.15 -3.61
N GLY A 28 -28.08 5.31 -4.25
CA GLY A 28 -27.01 6.05 -4.87
C GLY A 28 -25.93 6.50 -3.87
N ILE A 29 -26.34 6.93 -2.67
CA ILE A 29 -25.42 7.31 -1.61
C ILE A 29 -24.73 6.08 -1.03
N ILE A 30 -25.48 5.01 -0.77
CA ILE A 30 -24.94 3.75 -0.24
C ILE A 30 -23.85 3.21 -1.17
N ILE A 31 -24.12 3.14 -2.47
CA ILE A 31 -23.15 2.67 -3.47
C ILE A 31 -21.95 3.61 -3.51
N GLY A 32 -22.17 4.93 -3.56
CA GLY A 32 -21.08 5.90 -3.62
C GLY A 32 -20.16 5.83 -2.41
N VAL A 33 -20.72 5.82 -1.18
CA VAL A 33 -19.95 5.72 0.06
C VAL A 33 -19.24 4.37 0.17
N ALA A 34 -19.93 3.27 -0.15
CA ALA A 34 -19.33 1.93 -0.13
C ALA A 34 -18.17 1.82 -1.11
N SER A 35 -18.31 2.37 -2.32
CA SER A 35 -17.24 2.38 -3.32
C SER A 35 -16.02 3.18 -2.86
N VAL A 36 -16.21 4.36 -2.24
CA VAL A 36 -15.10 5.13 -1.66
C VAL A 36 -14.32 4.27 -0.66
N ILE A 37 -15.03 3.67 0.31
CA ILE A 37 -14.37 2.90 1.38
C ILE A 37 -13.68 1.66 0.82
N ILE A 38 -14.31 0.91 -0.07
CA ILE A 38 -13.71 -0.28 -0.68
C ILE A 38 -12.43 0.09 -1.43
N LEU A 39 -12.50 1.10 -2.31
CA LEU A 39 -11.38 1.46 -3.17
C LEU A 39 -10.21 2.07 -2.38
N THR A 40 -10.49 2.95 -1.42
CA THR A 40 -9.43 3.51 -0.56
C THR A 40 -8.81 2.45 0.33
N SER A 41 -9.62 1.55 0.91
CA SER A 41 -9.09 0.43 1.70
C SER A 41 -8.22 -0.52 0.89
N MET A 42 -8.56 -0.80 -0.39
CA MET A 42 -7.70 -1.60 -1.26
C MET A 42 -6.34 -0.93 -1.50
N VAL A 43 -6.32 0.37 -1.80
CA VAL A 43 -5.07 1.12 -2.01
C VAL A 43 -4.22 1.14 -0.74
N ASP A 44 -4.84 1.42 0.42
CA ASP A 44 -4.15 1.42 1.72
C ASP A 44 -3.62 0.02 2.08
N SER A 45 -4.36 -1.04 1.73
CA SER A 45 -3.96 -2.43 1.96
C SER A 45 -2.78 -2.85 1.09
N MET A 46 -2.78 -2.47 -0.19
CA MET A 46 -1.64 -2.70 -1.09
C MET A 46 -0.40 -1.95 -0.62
N LYS A 47 -0.58 -0.68 -0.21
CA LYS A 47 0.50 0.11 0.38
C LYS A 47 1.09 -0.57 1.61
N GLN A 48 0.23 -1.03 2.55
CA GLN A 48 0.69 -1.69 3.76
C GLN A 48 1.43 -3.00 3.48
N MET A 49 0.98 -3.78 2.49
CA MET A 49 1.69 -4.97 2.05
C MET A 49 3.11 -4.62 1.58
N MET A 50 3.24 -3.58 0.75
CA MET A 50 4.56 -3.13 0.27
C MET A 50 5.44 -2.60 1.40
N ILE A 51 4.86 -1.83 2.33
CA ILE A 51 5.60 -1.33 3.52
C ILE A 51 6.13 -2.50 4.35
N ASN A 52 5.30 -3.51 4.63
CA ASN A 52 5.72 -4.67 5.40
C ASN A 52 6.89 -5.42 4.73
N GLU A 53 6.86 -5.53 3.41
CA GLU A 53 7.94 -6.15 2.62
C GLU A 53 9.25 -5.35 2.76
N PHE A 54 9.19 -4.03 2.57
CA PHE A 54 10.36 -3.17 2.70
C PHE A 54 10.87 -3.04 4.16
N GLU A 55 9.99 -3.04 5.14
CA GLU A 55 10.39 -3.04 6.55
C GLU A 55 11.14 -4.32 6.93
N SER A 56 10.78 -5.45 6.33
CA SER A 56 11.48 -6.72 6.53
C SER A 56 12.94 -6.70 6.02
N MET A 57 13.21 -5.86 5.01
CA MET A 57 14.55 -5.68 4.45
C MET A 57 15.43 -4.70 5.25
N GLY A 58 14.82 -3.82 6.05
CA GLY A 58 15.51 -2.76 6.79
C GLY A 58 15.27 -1.37 6.19
N THR A 59 14.85 -0.44 7.03
CA THR A 59 14.46 0.92 6.57
C THR A 59 15.62 1.83 6.23
N ASN A 60 16.86 1.49 6.64
CA ASN A 60 18.11 2.20 6.37
C ASN A 60 18.89 1.62 5.19
N LEU A 61 18.28 0.76 4.40
CA LEU A 61 18.90 0.10 3.28
C LEU A 61 18.93 1.02 2.04
N ILE A 62 20.09 1.05 1.38
CA ILE A 62 20.34 1.80 0.14
C ILE A 62 20.84 0.82 -0.92
N MET A 63 20.14 0.77 -2.04
CA MET A 63 20.50 -0.07 -3.18
C MET A 63 21.19 0.77 -4.24
N VAL A 64 22.32 0.30 -4.69
CA VAL A 64 23.10 0.89 -5.78
C VAL A 64 23.13 -0.06 -6.96
N ASN A 65 22.69 0.42 -8.11
CA ASN A 65 22.73 -0.33 -9.36
C ASN A 65 23.53 0.46 -10.40
N ILE A 66 24.64 -0.12 -10.86
CA ILE A 66 25.51 0.46 -11.88
C ILE A 66 25.10 -0.13 -13.24
N THR A 67 24.39 0.69 -14.04
CA THR A 67 23.81 0.29 -15.32
C THR A 67 24.69 0.58 -16.52
N GLY A 68 25.62 1.52 -16.38
CA GLY A 68 26.39 2.04 -17.48
C GLY A 68 27.61 1.21 -17.87
N ARG A 69 27.81 1.10 -19.15
CA ARG A 69 29.09 0.64 -19.74
C ARG A 69 30.05 1.84 -19.85
N GLY A 70 30.43 2.45 -18.75
CA GLY A 70 31.31 3.65 -18.70
C GLY A 70 32.71 3.48 -19.31
N GLY A 71 32.79 2.78 -20.43
CA GLY A 71 34.07 2.46 -21.08
C GLY A 71 34.99 1.64 -20.17
N ASN A 72 36.18 2.12 -19.87
CA ASN A 72 37.14 1.49 -18.95
C ASN A 72 36.94 1.88 -17.48
N ARG A 73 35.93 2.70 -17.16
CA ARG A 73 35.65 3.15 -15.80
C ARG A 73 34.83 2.09 -15.07
N THR A 74 35.36 1.56 -14.00
CA THR A 74 34.70 0.59 -13.13
C THR A 74 34.98 0.94 -11.70
N VAL A 75 34.00 0.77 -10.85
CA VAL A 75 34.17 0.81 -9.41
C VAL A 75 34.72 -0.54 -8.94
N ASP A 76 35.79 -0.54 -8.20
CA ASP A 76 36.28 -1.74 -7.53
C ASP A 76 35.43 -1.98 -6.26
N PRO A 77 35.05 -3.22 -5.93
CA PRO A 77 34.44 -3.53 -4.65
C PRO A 77 35.20 -2.98 -3.45
N ASP A 78 36.51 -2.98 -3.50
CA ASP A 78 37.37 -2.45 -2.41
C ASP A 78 37.18 -0.94 -2.22
N ASP A 79 36.91 -0.17 -3.28
CA ASP A 79 36.58 1.26 -3.18
C ASP A 79 35.25 1.50 -2.46
N MET A 80 34.25 0.63 -2.69
CA MET A 80 32.94 0.74 -2.03
C MET A 80 33.01 0.30 -0.56
N LEU A 81 33.83 -0.71 -0.25
CA LEU A 81 34.10 -1.10 1.14
C LEU A 81 34.83 0.04 1.90
N ALA A 82 35.83 0.64 1.29
CA ALA A 82 36.54 1.78 1.87
C ALA A 82 35.64 3.01 2.09
N LEU A 83 34.70 3.25 1.17
CA LEU A 83 33.70 4.33 1.32
C LEU A 83 32.83 4.12 2.56
N ALA A 84 32.38 2.88 2.81
CA ALA A 84 31.56 2.57 3.99
C ALA A 84 32.35 2.72 5.31
N GLU A 85 33.67 2.50 5.29
CA GLU A 85 34.52 2.72 6.45
C GLU A 85 34.90 4.21 6.66
N GLU A 86 34.95 5.00 5.58
CA GLU A 86 35.37 6.44 5.63
C GLU A 86 34.21 7.35 6.09
N LYS A 87 32.94 6.97 5.79
CA LYS A 87 31.77 7.83 5.99
C LYS A 87 30.96 7.44 7.21
N ASP A 88 30.84 8.35 8.17
CA ASP A 88 30.00 8.16 9.37
C ASP A 88 28.50 7.97 9.05
N SER A 89 28.05 8.39 7.86
CA SER A 89 26.68 8.19 7.37
C SER A 89 26.36 6.74 6.99
N LEU A 90 27.40 5.91 6.77
CA LEU A 90 27.29 4.51 6.35
C LEU A 90 27.71 3.57 7.48
N SER A 91 27.05 2.43 7.60
CA SER A 91 27.40 1.40 8.59
C SER A 91 28.03 0.16 7.96
N ALA A 92 27.56 -0.22 6.76
CA ALA A 92 28.03 -1.43 6.08
C ALA A 92 27.73 -1.38 4.58
N VAL A 93 28.44 -2.21 3.81
CA VAL A 93 28.19 -2.43 2.39
C VAL A 93 28.41 -3.89 2.02
N SER A 94 27.59 -4.39 1.10
CA SER A 94 27.76 -5.69 0.48
C SER A 94 27.72 -5.58 -1.04
N PRO A 95 28.75 -6.03 -1.76
CA PRO A 95 28.68 -6.31 -3.18
C PRO A 95 27.72 -7.49 -3.42
N ASN A 96 26.87 -7.40 -4.45
CA ASN A 96 25.87 -8.44 -4.75
C ASN A 96 25.94 -8.87 -6.20
N ILE A 97 26.00 -10.18 -6.44
CA ILE A 97 25.96 -10.80 -7.75
C ILE A 97 24.86 -11.86 -7.74
N THR A 98 23.75 -11.61 -8.42
CA THR A 98 22.65 -12.60 -8.53
C THR A 98 22.75 -13.34 -9.83
N ILE A 99 22.78 -14.66 -9.76
CA ILE A 99 22.82 -15.56 -10.92
C ILE A 99 21.86 -16.74 -10.74
N PRO A 100 21.19 -17.18 -11.81
CA PRO A 100 20.50 -18.45 -11.78
C PRO A 100 21.52 -19.60 -11.76
N VAL A 101 21.27 -20.58 -10.91
CA VAL A 101 22.12 -21.76 -10.78
C VAL A 101 21.29 -23.04 -10.72
N THR A 102 21.88 -24.14 -11.20
CA THR A 102 21.35 -25.48 -10.92
C THR A 102 22.09 -26.05 -9.73
N ILE A 103 21.35 -26.34 -8.68
CA ILE A 103 21.87 -27.01 -7.48
C ILE A 103 21.58 -28.49 -7.56
N LYS A 104 22.49 -29.30 -7.04
CA LYS A 104 22.38 -30.76 -7.10
C LYS A 104 22.85 -31.39 -5.80
N ASN A 105 22.02 -32.33 -5.29
CA ASN A 105 22.35 -33.26 -4.23
C ASN A 105 22.06 -34.68 -4.68
N GLY A 106 23.09 -35.50 -4.86
CA GLY A 106 22.93 -36.86 -5.38
C GLY A 106 22.27 -36.91 -6.76
N SER A 107 21.08 -37.50 -6.85
CA SER A 107 20.28 -37.61 -8.08
C SER A 107 19.31 -36.43 -8.28
N GLU A 108 19.02 -35.70 -7.25
CA GLU A 108 18.07 -34.56 -7.28
C GLU A 108 18.74 -33.29 -7.77
N ASN A 109 18.03 -32.56 -8.61
CA ASN A 109 18.47 -31.26 -9.11
C ASN A 109 17.31 -30.27 -9.10
N GLN A 110 17.63 -29.01 -8.82
CA GLN A 110 16.69 -27.90 -8.76
C GLN A 110 17.36 -26.65 -9.33
N SER A 111 16.57 -25.80 -9.97
CA SER A 111 17.00 -24.48 -10.38
C SER A 111 16.66 -23.49 -9.26
N THR A 112 17.62 -22.66 -8.88
CA THR A 112 17.44 -21.63 -7.81
C THR A 112 18.28 -20.40 -8.11
N SER A 113 18.10 -19.34 -7.31
CA SER A 113 18.92 -18.14 -7.39
C SER A 113 20.11 -18.21 -6.43
N CYS A 114 21.29 -17.95 -6.95
CA CYS A 114 22.50 -17.83 -6.15
C CYS A 114 22.89 -16.35 -6.02
N ILE A 115 23.09 -15.89 -4.78
CA ILE A 115 23.55 -14.54 -4.45
C ILE A 115 24.98 -14.62 -3.97
N GLY A 116 25.89 -14.09 -4.78
CA GLY A 116 27.28 -13.84 -4.37
C GLY A 116 27.35 -12.58 -3.54
N THR A 117 27.74 -12.68 -2.26
CA THR A 117 27.61 -11.58 -1.30
C THR A 117 28.78 -11.55 -0.30
N SER A 118 28.83 -10.53 0.55
CA SER A 118 29.79 -10.42 1.66
C SER A 118 29.17 -10.89 2.99
N GLU A 119 30.00 -10.91 4.04
CA GLU A 119 29.57 -11.20 5.41
C GLU A 119 28.58 -10.19 5.95
N ALA A 120 28.67 -8.94 5.54
CA ALA A 120 27.79 -7.86 5.99
C ALA A 120 26.34 -8.00 5.46
N TYR A 121 26.12 -8.81 4.43
CA TYR A 121 24.81 -8.92 3.80
C TYR A 121 23.72 -9.43 4.73
N SER A 122 24.07 -10.36 5.65
CA SER A 122 23.10 -10.89 6.61
C SER A 122 22.52 -9.79 7.50
N ASP A 123 23.39 -8.90 7.98
CA ASP A 123 22.99 -7.82 8.87
C ASP A 123 22.24 -6.72 8.10
N ILE A 124 22.69 -6.40 6.88
CA ILE A 124 22.06 -5.41 6.01
C ILE A 124 20.64 -5.82 5.62
N ASN A 125 20.43 -7.10 5.27
CA ASN A 125 19.14 -7.62 4.77
C ASN A 125 18.35 -8.44 5.79
N ASN A 126 18.71 -8.37 7.07
CA ASN A 126 18.06 -9.11 8.16
C ASN A 126 17.89 -10.61 7.86
N VAL A 127 18.95 -11.26 7.36
CA VAL A 127 18.92 -12.70 7.09
C VAL A 127 19.16 -13.45 8.40
N GLU A 128 18.09 -13.87 9.05
CA GLU A 128 18.15 -14.73 10.22
C GLU A 128 18.53 -16.15 9.83
N LEU A 129 19.22 -16.86 10.72
CA LEU A 129 19.59 -18.26 10.53
C LEU A 129 18.74 -19.17 11.42
N ASP A 130 18.32 -20.31 10.87
CA ASP A 130 17.75 -21.42 11.64
C ASP A 130 18.87 -22.27 12.25
N LYS A 131 19.91 -22.56 11.45
CA LYS A 131 21.04 -23.39 11.88
C LYS A 131 22.35 -22.90 11.30
N GLY A 132 23.44 -23.18 12.03
CA GLY A 132 24.79 -22.91 11.58
C GLY A 132 25.22 -21.45 11.69
N ARG A 133 26.00 -20.98 10.74
CA ARG A 133 26.51 -19.59 10.66
C ARG A 133 26.34 -19.01 9.26
N TYR A 134 26.32 -17.69 9.18
CA TYR A 134 26.45 -17.00 7.89
C TYR A 134 27.89 -17.01 7.35
N LEU A 135 28.09 -16.45 6.15
CA LEU A 135 29.41 -16.22 5.60
C LEU A 135 30.24 -15.33 6.54
N THR A 136 31.51 -15.58 6.62
CA THR A 136 32.44 -14.77 7.40
C THR A 136 33.41 -14.04 6.49
N TYR A 137 34.06 -13.00 6.99
CA TYR A 137 35.14 -12.30 6.30
C TYR A 137 36.22 -13.29 5.76
N ILE A 138 36.52 -14.36 6.50
CA ILE A 138 37.50 -15.38 6.07
C ILE A 138 37.00 -16.13 4.85
N ASP A 139 35.71 -16.46 4.77
CA ASP A 139 35.11 -17.15 3.61
C ASP A 139 35.23 -16.28 2.36
N VAL A 140 34.98 -14.97 2.49
CA VAL A 140 35.06 -13.99 1.41
C VAL A 140 36.51 -13.74 0.99
N ALA A 141 37.39 -13.41 1.94
CA ALA A 141 38.77 -13.04 1.66
C ALA A 141 39.60 -14.21 1.12
N LYS A 142 39.37 -15.42 1.62
CA LYS A 142 40.07 -16.64 1.16
C LYS A 142 39.38 -17.39 0.06
N ARG A 143 38.28 -16.84 -0.47
CA ARG A 143 37.47 -17.46 -1.54
C ARG A 143 37.09 -18.90 -1.21
N GLN A 144 36.61 -19.13 0.01
CA GLN A 144 36.18 -20.46 0.43
C GLN A 144 34.89 -20.84 -0.28
N LYS A 145 34.77 -22.10 -0.68
CA LYS A 145 33.55 -22.65 -1.28
C LYS A 145 32.57 -23.07 -0.17
N SER A 146 32.17 -22.12 0.64
CA SER A 146 31.13 -22.23 1.64
C SER A 146 29.83 -21.63 1.10
N CYS A 147 28.68 -22.18 1.48
CA CYS A 147 27.38 -21.63 1.12
C CYS A 147 26.40 -21.67 2.30
N VAL A 148 25.48 -20.70 2.30
CA VAL A 148 24.29 -20.70 3.15
C VAL A 148 23.10 -20.96 2.23
N ILE A 149 22.18 -21.83 2.62
CA ILE A 149 21.01 -22.19 1.84
C ILE A 149 19.73 -21.68 2.48
N GLY A 150 18.75 -21.31 1.67
CA GLY A 150 17.41 -20.94 2.13
C GLY A 150 16.62 -22.13 2.66
N SER A 151 15.55 -21.86 3.40
CA SER A 151 14.72 -22.91 4.01
C SER A 151 14.09 -23.83 2.97
N TYR A 152 13.61 -23.32 1.85
CA TYR A 152 13.06 -24.12 0.76
C TYR A 152 14.09 -25.07 0.15
N VAL A 153 15.30 -24.60 -0.12
CA VAL A 153 16.40 -25.44 -0.63
C VAL A 153 16.75 -26.54 0.35
N ALA A 154 16.78 -26.23 1.66
CA ALA A 154 17.04 -27.21 2.72
C ALA A 154 15.96 -28.29 2.77
N GLN A 155 14.69 -27.92 2.73
CA GLN A 155 13.55 -28.84 2.75
C GLN A 155 13.48 -29.71 1.49
N SER A 156 13.74 -29.10 0.32
CA SER A 156 13.65 -29.79 -0.98
C SER A 156 14.77 -30.83 -1.20
N LEU A 157 16.02 -30.46 -0.86
CA LEU A 157 17.19 -31.33 -1.18
C LEU A 157 17.66 -32.16 0.02
N PHE A 158 17.24 -31.88 1.22
CA PHE A 158 17.66 -32.57 2.45
C PHE A 158 16.47 -32.87 3.37
N PRO A 159 15.37 -33.52 2.89
CA PRO A 159 14.15 -33.70 3.67
C PRO A 159 14.36 -34.53 4.95
N ASP A 160 15.30 -35.50 4.89
CA ASP A 160 15.52 -36.46 5.99
C ASP A 160 16.90 -36.32 6.66
N THR A 161 17.72 -35.33 6.23
CA THR A 161 19.12 -35.19 6.72
C THR A 161 19.39 -33.75 7.14
N ASP A 162 20.29 -33.55 8.11
CA ASP A 162 20.77 -32.22 8.45
C ASP A 162 21.72 -31.71 7.35
N PRO A 163 21.40 -30.60 6.66
CA PRO A 163 22.23 -30.10 5.58
C PRO A 163 23.57 -29.52 6.04
N LEU A 164 23.76 -29.23 7.33
CA LEU A 164 25.00 -28.63 7.83
C LEU A 164 26.21 -29.54 7.63
N GLY A 165 27.24 -28.99 6.94
CA GLY A 165 28.49 -29.71 6.64
C GLY A 165 28.41 -30.61 5.38
N GLU A 166 27.21 -30.80 4.81
CA GLU A 166 27.03 -31.54 3.57
C GLU A 166 27.53 -30.75 2.35
N VAL A 167 27.74 -31.45 1.25
CA VAL A 167 28.28 -30.87 0.02
C VAL A 167 27.15 -30.66 -1.01
N LEU A 168 26.90 -29.42 -1.35
CA LEU A 168 25.98 -29.00 -2.39
C LEU A 168 26.76 -28.70 -3.69
N LYS A 169 26.31 -29.23 -4.82
CA LYS A 169 26.87 -28.86 -6.13
C LYS A 169 26.10 -27.68 -6.72
N LEU A 170 26.81 -26.57 -6.97
CA LEU A 170 26.28 -25.42 -7.69
C LEU A 170 26.95 -25.35 -9.07
N ASN A 171 26.20 -25.49 -10.13
CA ASN A 171 26.73 -25.52 -11.52
C ASN A 171 27.97 -26.45 -11.69
N GLY A 172 28.00 -27.57 -10.97
CA GLY A 172 29.09 -28.54 -11.04
C GLY A 172 30.23 -28.35 -10.05
N TYR A 173 30.26 -27.24 -9.31
CA TYR A 173 31.24 -26.95 -8.25
C TYR A 173 30.72 -27.36 -6.89
N ASN A 174 31.57 -27.95 -6.07
CA ASN A 174 31.25 -28.39 -4.73
C ASN A 174 31.35 -27.24 -3.74
N PHE A 175 30.31 -27.02 -2.93
CA PHE A 175 30.25 -26.07 -1.83
C PHE A 175 29.87 -26.81 -0.56
N THR A 176 30.46 -26.40 0.56
CA THR A 176 30.09 -26.91 1.88
C THR A 176 29.00 -26.03 2.49
N ILE A 177 27.90 -26.62 2.92
CA ILE A 177 26.82 -25.91 3.58
C ILE A 177 27.25 -25.53 5.00
N VAL A 178 27.32 -24.24 5.32
CA VAL A 178 27.75 -23.71 6.63
C VAL A 178 26.60 -23.13 7.45
N GLY A 179 25.46 -22.91 6.82
CA GLY A 179 24.26 -22.40 7.48
C GLY A 179 22.99 -22.61 6.66
N VAL A 180 21.86 -22.53 7.35
CA VAL A 180 20.51 -22.58 6.79
C VAL A 180 19.79 -21.33 7.23
N ALA A 181 19.26 -20.56 6.28
CA ALA A 181 18.48 -19.38 6.57
C ALA A 181 17.09 -19.77 7.12
N LYS A 182 16.59 -18.96 8.05
CA LYS A 182 15.25 -19.13 8.59
C LYS A 182 14.20 -18.80 7.52
N GLU A 183 13.08 -19.48 7.58
CA GLU A 183 11.94 -19.27 6.70
C GLU A 183 11.42 -17.82 6.82
N LYS A 184 11.30 -17.14 5.68
CA LYS A 184 10.75 -15.78 5.56
C LYS A 184 9.38 -15.75 4.86
N ALA A 185 9.18 -16.60 3.84
CA ALA A 185 8.03 -16.53 2.94
C ALA A 185 7.60 -17.93 2.50
N ASP A 186 6.73 -18.59 3.23
CA ASP A 186 6.02 -19.84 2.90
C ASP A 186 6.87 -20.96 2.23
N SER A 187 8.18 -20.92 2.31
CA SER A 187 9.16 -21.91 1.78
C SER A 187 8.73 -22.52 0.46
N SER A 188 8.51 -21.71 -0.58
CA SER A 188 8.10 -22.16 -1.92
C SER A 188 9.13 -21.80 -2.99
N GLU A 189 9.03 -22.46 -4.14
CA GLU A 189 9.90 -22.23 -5.29
C GLU A 189 9.81 -20.76 -5.79
N GLY A 190 10.97 -20.14 -6.01
CA GLY A 190 11.06 -18.77 -6.51
C GLY A 190 10.86 -17.68 -5.47
N THR A 191 10.65 -18.00 -4.18
CA THR A 191 10.56 -17.04 -3.08
C THR A 191 11.93 -16.66 -2.53
N ASP A 192 11.94 -15.79 -1.50
CA ASP A 192 13.15 -15.44 -0.77
C ASP A 192 13.79 -16.64 -0.06
N ASP A 193 13.01 -17.68 0.20
CA ASP A 193 13.47 -18.93 0.80
C ASP A 193 14.13 -19.89 -0.21
N ASP A 194 13.97 -19.64 -1.53
CA ASP A 194 14.62 -20.40 -2.60
C ASP A 194 15.87 -19.68 -3.11
N LYS A 195 16.88 -19.55 -2.23
CA LYS A 195 18.14 -18.87 -2.53
C LYS A 195 19.34 -19.62 -1.94
N VAL A 196 20.49 -19.43 -2.58
CA VAL A 196 21.79 -19.88 -2.06
C VAL A 196 22.74 -18.69 -1.98
N TYR A 197 23.37 -18.48 -0.83
CA TYR A 197 24.32 -17.41 -0.61
C TYR A 197 25.74 -17.96 -0.64
N ILE A 198 26.63 -17.36 -1.43
CA ILE A 198 28.05 -17.71 -1.52
C ILE A 198 28.91 -16.45 -1.45
N PRO A 199 30.23 -16.54 -1.14
CA PRO A 199 31.11 -15.39 -1.20
C PRO A 199 31.12 -14.75 -2.60
N TYR A 200 30.95 -13.41 -2.69
CA TYR A 200 30.95 -12.71 -3.98
C TYR A 200 32.25 -12.92 -4.77
N THR A 201 33.37 -13.05 -4.05
CA THR A 201 34.69 -13.32 -4.62
C THR A 201 34.76 -14.67 -5.34
N VAL A 202 34.03 -15.69 -4.84
CA VAL A 202 33.89 -16.99 -5.50
C VAL A 202 32.90 -16.87 -6.66
N CYS A 203 31.74 -16.24 -6.45
CA CYS A 203 30.73 -16.03 -7.48
C CYS A 203 31.32 -15.32 -8.71
N ARG A 204 32.07 -14.25 -8.49
CA ARG A 204 32.81 -13.50 -9.53
C ARG A 204 33.75 -14.40 -10.33
N THR A 205 34.43 -15.32 -9.69
CA THR A 205 35.34 -16.26 -10.34
C THR A 205 34.59 -17.29 -11.19
N LEU A 206 33.46 -17.81 -10.68
CA LEU A 206 32.66 -18.83 -11.38
C LEU A 206 31.93 -18.26 -12.60
N THR A 207 31.55 -17.00 -12.57
CA THR A 207 30.83 -16.33 -13.66
C THR A 207 31.74 -15.60 -14.64
N PHE A 208 33.02 -15.55 -14.39
CA PHE A 208 33.98 -14.73 -15.14
C PHE A 208 33.58 -13.25 -15.21
N MET A 209 32.79 -12.79 -14.25
CA MET A 209 32.39 -11.39 -14.18
C MET A 209 33.55 -10.53 -13.66
N SER A 210 33.98 -9.58 -14.47
CA SER A 210 35.00 -8.61 -14.09
C SER A 210 34.45 -7.46 -13.26
N ARG A 211 33.14 -7.23 -13.31
CA ARG A 211 32.47 -6.06 -12.70
C ARG A 211 31.31 -6.50 -11.81
N ILE A 212 31.14 -5.79 -10.71
CA ILE A 212 29.96 -5.91 -9.87
C ILE A 212 29.09 -4.69 -10.15
N SER A 213 27.82 -4.94 -10.47
CA SER A 213 26.87 -3.89 -10.81
C SER A 213 25.95 -3.51 -9.65
N ASN A 214 25.82 -4.38 -8.67
CA ASN A 214 24.88 -4.14 -7.57
C ASN A 214 25.63 -4.12 -6.23
N TYR A 215 25.31 -3.11 -5.42
CA TYR A 215 25.77 -2.99 -4.05
C TYR A 215 24.58 -2.66 -3.16
N THR A 216 24.57 -3.23 -1.97
CA THR A 216 23.62 -2.87 -0.93
C THR A 216 24.39 -2.24 0.22
N PHE A 217 24.03 -1.01 0.57
CA PHE A 217 24.55 -0.27 1.70
C PHE A 217 23.52 -0.22 2.82
N SER A 218 24.01 -0.10 4.03
CA SER A 218 23.22 0.28 5.19
C SER A 218 23.67 1.65 5.66
N ALA A 219 22.73 2.59 5.82
CA ALA A 219 23.03 3.84 6.52
C ALA A 219 23.20 3.59 8.01
N ALA A 220 23.90 4.49 8.71
CA ALA A 220 24.13 4.37 10.15
C ALA A 220 22.81 4.38 10.95
N ASP A 221 21.87 5.23 10.54
CA ASP A 221 20.51 5.33 11.07
C ASP A 221 19.54 5.88 10.01
N LYS A 222 18.25 5.98 10.35
CA LYS A 222 17.21 6.48 9.44
C LYS A 222 17.43 7.95 9.03
N ASP A 223 17.94 8.76 9.93
CA ASP A 223 18.13 10.20 9.70
C ASP A 223 19.34 10.45 8.79
N SER A 224 20.29 9.52 8.79
CA SER A 224 21.52 9.56 7.97
C SER A 224 21.32 9.09 6.52
N VAL A 225 20.16 8.48 6.17
CA VAL A 225 19.93 7.91 4.84
C VAL A 225 20.14 8.93 3.71
N THR A 226 19.62 10.15 3.88
CA THR A 226 19.75 11.20 2.85
C THR A 226 21.23 11.60 2.64
N GLN A 227 22.00 11.72 3.73
CA GLN A 227 23.42 12.01 3.65
C GLN A 227 24.21 10.83 3.05
N ALA A 228 23.87 9.60 3.44
CA ALA A 228 24.47 8.38 2.92
C ALA A 228 24.28 8.25 1.40
N VAL A 229 23.07 8.53 0.89
CA VAL A 229 22.80 8.57 -0.55
C VAL A 229 23.68 9.60 -1.24
N ALA A 230 23.77 10.83 -0.71
CA ALA A 230 24.59 11.88 -1.28
C ALA A 230 26.09 11.52 -1.28
N ASP A 231 26.59 10.88 -0.23
CA ASP A 231 27.99 10.44 -0.14
C ASP A 231 28.31 9.35 -1.18
N ILE A 232 27.38 8.40 -1.38
CA ILE A 232 27.51 7.33 -2.39
C ILE A 232 27.47 7.94 -3.80
N GLU A 233 26.50 8.82 -4.09
CA GLU A 233 26.39 9.50 -5.39
C GLU A 233 27.63 10.31 -5.70
N ALA A 234 28.16 11.06 -4.72
CA ALA A 234 29.40 11.82 -4.89
C ALA A 234 30.61 10.93 -5.19
N ALA A 235 30.70 9.75 -4.58
CA ALA A 235 31.76 8.78 -4.84
C ALA A 235 31.63 8.18 -6.26
N LEU A 236 30.42 7.81 -6.67
CA LEU A 236 30.16 7.27 -8.00
C LEU A 236 30.36 8.32 -9.10
N TYR A 237 29.94 9.57 -8.85
CA TYR A 237 30.15 10.68 -9.78
C TYR A 237 31.63 10.96 -10.06
N LYS A 238 32.48 10.84 -9.05
CA LYS A 238 33.95 10.95 -9.24
C LYS A 238 34.52 9.94 -10.25
N VAL A 239 33.92 8.74 -10.29
CA VAL A 239 34.36 7.66 -11.18
C VAL A 239 33.72 7.79 -12.56
N TYR A 240 32.41 7.99 -12.64
CA TYR A 240 31.66 7.96 -13.90
C TYR A 240 31.57 9.33 -14.57
N ASN A 241 31.56 10.42 -13.78
CA ASN A 241 31.37 11.81 -14.21
C ASN A 241 30.05 12.02 -14.99
N ASP A 242 29.03 11.19 -14.71
CA ASP A 242 27.73 11.21 -15.34
C ASP A 242 26.77 10.37 -14.51
N ASP A 243 25.58 10.89 -14.20
CA ASP A 243 24.58 10.26 -13.34
C ASP A 243 23.79 9.14 -14.05
N ASP A 244 23.81 9.12 -15.38
CA ASP A 244 23.10 8.10 -16.17
C ASP A 244 23.70 6.68 -16.02
N TYR A 245 24.88 6.57 -15.46
CA TYR A 245 25.58 5.28 -15.31
C TYR A 245 25.30 4.54 -14.03
N TYR A 246 24.60 5.15 -13.08
CA TYR A 246 24.23 4.50 -11.83
C TYR A 246 22.89 4.98 -11.30
N ASN A 247 22.29 4.17 -10.46
CA ASN A 247 21.08 4.53 -9.72
C ASN A 247 21.29 4.20 -8.25
N VAL A 248 21.09 5.19 -7.38
CA VAL A 248 21.15 5.04 -5.94
C VAL A 248 19.76 5.26 -5.39
N THR A 249 19.17 4.22 -4.80
CA THR A 249 17.79 4.26 -4.31
C THR A 249 17.75 3.77 -2.88
N SER A 250 17.21 4.56 -1.96
CA SER A 250 16.95 4.13 -0.59
C SER A 250 15.54 3.57 -0.44
N VAL A 251 15.35 2.68 0.54
CA VAL A 251 14.02 2.18 0.90
C VAL A 251 13.08 3.34 1.29
N SER A 252 13.60 4.36 1.99
CA SER A 252 12.83 5.55 2.33
C SER A 252 12.34 6.30 1.09
N ALA A 253 13.16 6.48 0.06
CA ALA A 253 12.76 7.14 -1.18
C ALA A 253 11.70 6.33 -1.96
N ILE A 254 11.77 5.00 -1.89
CA ILE A 254 10.72 4.13 -2.45
C ILE A 254 9.41 4.33 -1.68
N MET A 255 9.46 4.38 -0.34
CA MET A 255 8.28 4.63 0.48
C MET A 255 7.64 5.99 0.19
N ASP A 256 8.43 7.05 0.05
CA ASP A 256 7.94 8.38 -0.31
C ASP A 256 7.26 8.38 -1.70
N THR A 257 7.85 7.69 -2.66
CA THR A 257 7.26 7.52 -4.01
C THR A 257 5.94 6.73 -3.96
N LEU A 258 5.87 5.70 -3.11
CA LEU A 258 4.63 4.94 -2.89
C LEU A 258 3.55 5.81 -2.25
N ASP A 259 3.92 6.71 -1.32
CA ASP A 259 3.00 7.65 -0.69
C ASP A 259 2.44 8.65 -1.69
N GLU A 260 3.25 9.22 -2.56
CA GLU A 260 2.81 10.11 -3.64
C GLU A 260 1.91 9.39 -4.65
N MET A 261 2.30 8.19 -5.07
CA MET A 261 1.53 7.38 -6.02
C MET A 261 0.17 6.98 -5.44
N THR A 262 0.13 6.48 -4.21
CA THR A 262 -1.12 6.07 -3.55
C THR A 262 -2.00 7.28 -3.24
N GLY A 263 -1.42 8.43 -2.88
CA GLY A 263 -2.15 9.70 -2.73
C GLY A 263 -2.83 10.13 -4.03
N THR A 264 -2.12 10.06 -5.15
CA THR A 264 -2.66 10.38 -6.48
C THR A 264 -3.77 9.41 -6.88
N LEU A 265 -3.58 8.10 -6.69
CA LEU A 265 -4.60 7.09 -6.95
C LEU A 265 -5.85 7.32 -6.11
N THR A 266 -5.68 7.59 -4.82
CA THR A 266 -6.79 7.90 -3.89
C THR A 266 -7.57 9.12 -4.37
N LEU A 267 -6.90 10.19 -4.80
CA LEU A 267 -7.56 11.38 -5.33
C LEU A 267 -8.43 11.06 -6.56
N ILE A 268 -7.90 10.27 -7.51
CA ILE A 268 -8.63 9.83 -8.71
C ILE A 268 -9.86 9.01 -8.32
N LEU A 269 -9.69 8.02 -7.43
CA LEU A 269 -10.75 7.13 -6.99
C LEU A 269 -11.86 7.89 -6.24
N VAL A 270 -11.49 8.81 -5.35
CA VAL A 270 -12.44 9.68 -4.65
C VAL A 270 -13.16 10.61 -5.64
N GLY A 271 -12.48 11.09 -6.68
CA GLY A 271 -13.10 11.86 -7.76
C GLY A 271 -14.18 11.06 -8.50
N ILE A 272 -13.88 9.82 -8.90
CA ILE A 272 -14.85 8.92 -9.57
C ILE A 272 -16.04 8.60 -8.66
N ALA A 273 -15.77 8.26 -7.41
CA ALA A 273 -16.82 7.99 -6.43
C ALA A 273 -17.65 9.26 -6.12
N GLY A 274 -17.03 10.43 -6.18
CA GLY A 274 -17.70 11.73 -6.06
C GLY A 274 -18.77 11.94 -7.15
N ILE A 275 -18.49 11.51 -8.38
CA ILE A 275 -19.47 11.53 -9.47
C ILE A 275 -20.67 10.63 -9.13
N SER A 276 -20.43 9.43 -8.61
CA SER A 276 -21.50 8.50 -8.17
C SER A 276 -22.33 9.11 -7.05
N LEU A 277 -21.70 9.79 -6.10
CA LEU A 277 -22.39 10.49 -5.02
C LEU A 277 -23.19 11.69 -5.53
N LEU A 278 -22.73 12.43 -6.54
CA LEU A 278 -23.49 13.51 -7.19
C LEU A 278 -24.75 12.96 -7.86
N VAL A 279 -24.67 11.82 -8.55
CA VAL A 279 -25.84 11.16 -9.14
C VAL A 279 -26.82 10.75 -8.05
N GLY A 280 -26.34 10.21 -6.92
CA GLY A 280 -27.15 9.93 -5.73
C GLY A 280 -27.82 11.20 -5.17
N GLY A 281 -27.11 12.32 -5.14
CA GLY A 281 -27.62 13.63 -4.74
C GLY A 281 -28.75 14.16 -5.65
N ILE A 282 -28.60 14.00 -6.97
CA ILE A 282 -29.67 14.32 -7.92
C ILE A 282 -30.91 13.45 -7.65
N GLY A 283 -30.71 12.19 -7.30
CA GLY A 283 -31.80 11.29 -6.86
C GLY A 283 -32.54 11.83 -5.64
N ILE A 284 -31.82 12.31 -4.62
CA ILE A 284 -32.40 12.99 -3.45
C ILE A 284 -33.20 14.21 -3.89
N MET A 285 -32.62 15.08 -4.71
CA MET A 285 -33.27 16.30 -5.20
C MET A 285 -34.59 16.00 -5.90
N ASN A 286 -34.60 15.03 -6.81
CA ASN A 286 -35.80 14.67 -7.57
C ASN A 286 -36.93 14.13 -6.66
N ILE A 287 -36.59 13.28 -5.71
CA ILE A 287 -37.57 12.70 -4.78
C ILE A 287 -38.07 13.77 -3.80
N MET A 288 -37.19 14.67 -3.35
CA MET A 288 -37.61 15.79 -2.50
C MET A 288 -38.54 16.75 -3.24
N LEU A 289 -38.30 17.00 -4.53
CA LEU A 289 -39.24 17.80 -5.35
C LEU A 289 -40.64 17.16 -5.42
N VAL A 290 -40.70 15.83 -5.64
CA VAL A 290 -41.98 15.09 -5.61
C VAL A 290 -42.60 15.17 -4.22
N SER A 291 -41.84 14.99 -3.14
CA SER A 291 -42.37 15.10 -1.77
C SER A 291 -42.91 16.49 -1.47
N VAL A 292 -42.27 17.56 -1.96
CA VAL A 292 -42.78 18.92 -1.81
C VAL A 292 -44.11 19.11 -2.53
N THR A 293 -44.26 18.57 -3.77
CA THR A 293 -45.50 18.67 -4.50
C THR A 293 -46.63 17.86 -3.84
N GLU A 294 -46.38 16.65 -3.37
CA GLU A 294 -47.36 15.83 -2.63
C GLU A 294 -47.80 16.48 -1.31
N ARG A 295 -46.94 17.25 -0.66
CA ARG A 295 -47.21 17.93 0.62
C ARG A 295 -47.53 19.42 0.46
N THR A 296 -47.82 19.91 -0.75
CA THR A 296 -48.06 21.33 -1.04
C THR A 296 -49.18 21.88 -0.16
N ARG A 297 -50.29 21.19 0.00
CA ARG A 297 -51.42 21.59 0.84
C ARG A 297 -51.05 21.64 2.33
N GLU A 298 -50.29 20.70 2.84
CA GLU A 298 -49.79 20.68 4.23
C GLU A 298 -48.87 21.89 4.50
N ILE A 299 -47.97 22.21 3.57
CA ILE A 299 -47.08 23.37 3.64
C ILE A 299 -47.91 24.68 3.64
N GLY A 300 -48.95 24.71 2.78
CA GLY A 300 -49.88 25.86 2.72
C GLY A 300 -50.59 26.11 4.04
N ILE A 301 -51.12 25.07 4.69
CA ILE A 301 -51.79 25.12 6.00
C ILE A 301 -50.80 25.67 7.06
N ARG A 302 -49.57 25.13 7.16
CA ARG A 302 -48.58 25.59 8.11
C ARG A 302 -48.22 27.06 7.93
N LYS A 303 -48.06 27.50 6.68
CA LYS A 303 -47.73 28.90 6.38
C LYS A 303 -48.90 29.82 6.68
N SER A 304 -50.15 29.38 6.45
CA SER A 304 -51.37 30.13 6.81
C SER A 304 -51.55 30.30 8.33
N LEU A 305 -51.01 29.33 9.11
CA LEU A 305 -50.94 29.40 10.57
C LEU A 305 -49.76 30.22 11.10
N GLY A 306 -48.98 30.89 10.23
CA GLY A 306 -47.89 31.76 10.60
C GLY A 306 -46.49 31.12 10.70
N ALA A 307 -46.32 29.90 10.16
CA ALA A 307 -44.96 29.30 10.16
C ALA A 307 -43.99 30.09 9.27
N PRO A 308 -42.82 30.51 9.83
CA PRO A 308 -41.82 31.24 9.04
C PRO A 308 -41.21 30.36 7.95
N PRO A 309 -40.81 30.95 6.81
CA PRO A 309 -40.17 30.20 5.70
C PRO A 309 -38.94 29.43 6.12
N SER A 310 -38.19 29.92 7.10
CA SER A 310 -37.00 29.25 7.66
C SER A 310 -37.34 27.94 8.37
N ALA A 311 -38.52 27.84 9.00
CA ALA A 311 -38.95 26.60 9.64
C ALA A 311 -39.28 25.50 8.60
N ILE A 312 -39.89 25.87 7.47
CA ILE A 312 -40.15 24.94 6.36
C ILE A 312 -38.84 24.52 5.70
N LEU A 313 -37.93 25.49 5.43
CA LEU A 313 -36.60 25.24 4.88
C LEU A 313 -35.83 24.25 5.74
N SER A 314 -35.71 24.54 7.05
CA SER A 314 -34.94 23.68 7.96
C SER A 314 -35.51 22.28 8.08
N GLN A 315 -36.82 22.11 8.06
CA GLN A 315 -37.50 20.82 8.11
C GLN A 315 -37.07 19.93 6.92
N PHE A 316 -37.15 20.43 5.70
CA PHE A 316 -36.82 19.67 4.50
C PHE A 316 -35.31 19.44 4.36
N VAL A 317 -34.47 20.40 4.77
CA VAL A 317 -33.00 20.20 4.80
C VAL A 317 -32.61 19.12 5.82
N VAL A 318 -33.23 19.11 7.00
CA VAL A 318 -33.00 18.05 8.01
C VAL A 318 -33.49 16.70 7.48
N GLU A 319 -34.62 16.65 6.76
CA GLU A 319 -35.11 15.40 6.14
C GLU A 319 -34.13 14.85 5.11
N ALA A 320 -33.58 15.69 4.23
CA ALA A 320 -32.56 15.32 3.26
C ALA A 320 -31.25 14.87 3.92
N ALA A 321 -30.77 15.63 4.93
CA ALA A 321 -29.57 15.31 5.69
C ALA A 321 -29.71 13.99 6.46
N THR A 322 -30.90 13.70 7.01
CA THR A 322 -31.19 12.43 7.69
C THR A 322 -31.16 11.27 6.70
N THR A 323 -31.78 11.43 5.52
CA THR A 323 -31.79 10.41 4.48
C THR A 323 -30.38 10.10 3.97
N SER A 324 -29.57 11.15 3.69
CA SER A 324 -28.19 10.97 3.27
C SER A 324 -27.32 10.40 4.37
N GLY A 325 -27.50 10.82 5.63
CA GLY A 325 -26.78 10.29 6.79
C GLY A 325 -27.08 8.80 7.02
N CYS A 326 -28.35 8.38 6.93
CA CYS A 326 -28.71 6.95 7.01
C CYS A 326 -28.11 6.17 5.84
N GLY A 327 -28.15 6.69 4.61
CA GLY A 327 -27.51 6.11 3.44
C GLY A 327 -25.98 6.01 3.63
N GLY A 328 -25.38 7.06 4.19
CA GLY A 328 -23.94 7.07 4.51
C GLY A 328 -23.54 5.98 5.51
N VAL A 329 -24.30 5.84 6.62
CA VAL A 329 -24.03 4.78 7.63
C VAL A 329 -24.17 3.38 7.03
N LEU A 330 -25.23 3.14 6.24
CA LEU A 330 -25.40 1.86 5.54
C LEU A 330 -24.31 1.63 4.50
N GLY A 331 -23.88 2.70 3.79
CA GLY A 331 -22.78 2.65 2.84
C GLY A 331 -21.45 2.32 3.51
N ILE A 332 -21.19 2.89 4.70
CA ILE A 332 -20.00 2.56 5.51
C ILE A 332 -20.02 1.07 5.91
N ALA A 333 -21.15 0.58 6.42
CA ALA A 333 -21.24 -0.82 6.83
C ALA A 333 -21.01 -1.79 5.66
N LEU A 334 -21.61 -1.51 4.49
CA LEU A 334 -21.41 -2.30 3.28
C LEU A 334 -20.01 -2.12 2.69
N GLY A 335 -19.45 -0.92 2.77
CA GLY A 335 -18.09 -0.62 2.33
C GLY A 335 -17.04 -1.37 3.13
N ILE A 336 -17.17 -1.37 4.46
CA ILE A 336 -16.30 -2.14 5.37
C ILE A 336 -16.41 -3.64 5.07
N GLY A 337 -17.63 -4.17 5.00
CA GLY A 337 -17.86 -5.58 4.69
C GLY A 337 -17.30 -5.99 3.32
N GLY A 338 -17.51 -5.14 2.30
CA GLY A 338 -16.98 -5.36 0.96
C GLY A 338 -15.44 -5.30 0.91
N ALA A 339 -14.82 -4.36 1.63
CA ALA A 339 -13.37 -4.27 1.75
C ALA A 339 -12.77 -5.53 2.37
N TYR A 340 -13.35 -6.04 3.48
CA TYR A 340 -12.90 -7.30 4.09
C TYR A 340 -12.98 -8.48 3.13
N ILE A 341 -14.09 -8.61 2.38
CA ILE A 341 -14.28 -9.72 1.44
C ILE A 341 -13.26 -9.63 0.29
N LEU A 342 -13.06 -8.43 -0.29
CA LEU A 342 -12.16 -8.26 -1.42
C LEU A 342 -10.70 -8.43 -1.01
N CYS A 343 -10.28 -7.86 0.13
CA CYS A 343 -8.92 -8.04 0.65
C CYS A 343 -8.63 -9.51 0.95
N ALA A 344 -9.59 -10.24 1.54
CA ALA A 344 -9.44 -11.67 1.81
C ALA A 344 -9.35 -12.53 0.54
N LEU A 345 -10.05 -12.14 -0.55
CA LEU A 345 -9.96 -12.83 -1.85
C LEU A 345 -8.64 -12.56 -2.58
N MET A 346 -7.95 -11.49 -2.23
CA MET A 346 -6.68 -11.07 -2.85
C MET A 346 -5.46 -11.32 -1.94
N ASP A 347 -5.65 -11.99 -0.81
CA ASP A 347 -4.62 -12.23 0.22
C ASP A 347 -3.92 -10.95 0.70
N LEU A 348 -4.68 -9.83 0.75
CA LEU A 348 -4.18 -8.53 1.20
C LEU A 348 -4.50 -8.30 2.69
N PRO A 349 -3.61 -7.64 3.45
CA PRO A 349 -3.93 -7.18 4.79
C PRO A 349 -5.06 -6.16 4.74
N THR A 350 -6.15 -6.35 5.49
CA THR A 350 -7.26 -5.40 5.47
C THR A 350 -6.93 -4.16 6.29
N VAL A 351 -6.75 -3.03 5.62
CA VAL A 351 -6.50 -1.72 6.24
C VAL A 351 -7.69 -0.81 5.99
N ILE A 352 -8.35 -0.39 7.07
CA ILE A 352 -9.47 0.57 7.02
C ILE A 352 -9.08 1.77 7.86
N THR A 353 -8.90 2.91 7.21
CA THR A 353 -8.51 4.14 7.89
C THR A 353 -9.74 4.90 8.41
N LEU A 354 -9.65 5.41 9.63
CA LEU A 354 -10.71 6.24 10.20
C LEU A 354 -10.94 7.51 9.34
N ALA A 355 -9.88 8.02 8.72
CA ALA A 355 -9.93 9.17 7.83
C ALA A 355 -10.86 8.91 6.63
N SER A 356 -10.76 7.76 5.97
CA SER A 356 -11.62 7.36 4.84
C SER A 356 -13.09 7.31 5.24
N ILE A 357 -13.40 6.79 6.42
CA ILE A 357 -14.78 6.73 6.96
C ILE A 357 -15.32 8.15 7.20
N ILE A 358 -14.53 9.02 7.85
CA ILE A 358 -14.95 10.40 8.16
C ILE A 358 -15.15 11.20 6.87
N ILE A 359 -14.24 11.07 5.90
CA ILE A 359 -14.35 11.76 4.61
C ILE A 359 -15.58 11.29 3.86
N ALA A 360 -15.80 9.98 3.71
CA ALA A 360 -16.94 9.42 3.00
C ALA A 360 -18.28 9.84 3.64
N PHE A 361 -18.38 9.80 4.97
CA PHE A 361 -19.58 10.26 5.69
C PHE A 361 -19.81 11.77 5.53
N SER A 362 -18.77 12.57 5.68
CA SER A 362 -18.87 14.05 5.58
C SER A 362 -19.29 14.47 4.17
N VAL A 363 -18.71 13.87 3.14
CA VAL A 363 -19.07 14.16 1.75
C VAL A 363 -20.51 13.75 1.48
N SER A 364 -20.96 12.57 1.96
CA SER A 364 -22.33 12.13 1.80
C SER A 364 -23.34 13.07 2.47
N ALA A 365 -23.04 13.53 3.68
CA ALA A 365 -23.87 14.49 4.42
C ALA A 365 -23.92 15.85 3.71
N LEU A 366 -22.79 16.36 3.24
CA LEU A 366 -22.72 17.62 2.49
C LEU A 366 -23.54 17.56 1.20
N ILE A 367 -23.44 16.46 0.45
CA ILE A 367 -24.23 16.25 -0.77
C ILE A 367 -25.73 16.23 -0.44
N GLY A 368 -26.14 15.49 0.61
CA GLY A 368 -27.54 15.47 1.03
C GLY A 368 -28.08 16.86 1.40
N ILE A 369 -27.31 17.66 2.11
CA ILE A 369 -27.66 19.04 2.45
C ILE A 369 -27.72 19.92 1.18
N ALA A 370 -26.72 19.86 0.32
CA ALA A 370 -26.64 20.67 -0.89
C ALA A 370 -27.82 20.39 -1.85
N PHE A 371 -28.06 19.12 -2.17
CA PHE A 371 -29.15 18.73 -3.06
C PHE A 371 -30.55 18.79 -2.42
N GLY A 372 -30.64 18.70 -1.09
CA GLY A 372 -31.89 18.94 -0.34
C GLY A 372 -32.28 20.41 -0.22
N TYR A 373 -31.28 21.31 -0.26
CA TYR A 373 -31.51 22.74 -0.12
C TYR A 373 -32.39 23.35 -1.23
N PHE A 374 -32.18 22.95 -2.50
CA PHE A 374 -32.95 23.50 -3.63
C PHE A 374 -34.45 23.20 -3.51
N PRO A 375 -34.91 21.93 -3.32
CA PRO A 375 -36.32 21.61 -3.09
C PRO A 375 -36.88 22.29 -1.85
N ALA A 376 -36.10 22.31 -0.75
CA ALA A 376 -36.52 22.96 0.49
C ALA A 376 -36.77 24.47 0.32
N LYS A 377 -35.89 25.15 -0.44
CA LYS A 377 -36.06 26.57 -0.78
C LYS A 377 -37.31 26.79 -1.65
N LYS A 378 -37.64 25.89 -2.57
CA LYS A 378 -38.86 25.93 -3.37
C LYS A 378 -40.10 25.80 -2.48
N ALA A 379 -40.10 24.83 -1.56
CA ALA A 379 -41.17 24.62 -0.59
C ALA A 379 -41.39 25.89 0.33
N ALA A 380 -40.28 26.48 0.81
CA ALA A 380 -40.33 27.66 1.64
C ALA A 380 -40.88 28.91 0.93
N LYS A 381 -40.80 28.98 -0.38
CA LYS A 381 -41.30 30.08 -1.22
C LYS A 381 -42.74 29.94 -1.69
N LEU A 382 -43.40 28.78 -1.48
CA LEU A 382 -44.80 28.56 -1.93
C LEU A 382 -45.72 29.60 -1.35
N ASN A 383 -46.66 30.13 -2.19
CA ASN A 383 -47.71 31.04 -1.77
C ASN A 383 -48.79 30.24 -1.01
N PRO A 384 -49.19 30.60 0.21
CA PRO A 384 -50.19 29.87 0.96
C PRO A 384 -51.56 29.74 0.23
N ILE A 385 -51.95 30.80 -0.49
CA ILE A 385 -53.27 30.80 -1.20
C ILE A 385 -53.26 29.82 -2.36
N GLU A 386 -52.17 29.78 -3.13
CA GLU A 386 -52.02 28.85 -4.25
C GLU A 386 -51.84 27.41 -3.74
N ALA A 387 -51.11 27.22 -2.64
CA ALA A 387 -50.90 25.91 -2.06
C ALA A 387 -52.18 25.25 -1.49
N LEU A 388 -53.13 26.05 -1.02
CA LEU A 388 -54.41 25.56 -0.53
C LEU A 388 -55.43 25.22 -1.66
N ARG A 389 -55.19 25.75 -2.88
CA ARG A 389 -56.02 25.48 -4.06
C ARG A 389 -55.50 24.30 -4.89
N TYR A 390 -54.40 23.74 -4.46
CA TYR A 390 -53.77 22.59 -5.15
C TYR A 390 -54.54 21.31 -4.79
N ASP A 391 -55.22 20.71 -5.76
CA ASP A 391 -55.94 19.45 -5.64
C ASP A 391 -54.99 18.25 -5.79
#